data_d99fe6b3ebf9799519ecfd0d147ae88b
#
_entry.id   d99fe6b3ebf9799519ecfd0d147ae88b
#
_cell.length_a   1.000
_cell.length_b   1.000
_cell.length_c   1.000
_cell.angle_alpha   90.00
_cell.angle_beta   90.00
_cell.angle_gamma   90.00
#
_symmetry.space_group_name_H-M   'P 1'
#
loop_
_entity.id
_entity.type
_entity.pdbx_description
1 polymer ?
#
loop_
_entity_poly.entity_id
_entity_poly.type
_entity_poly.pdbx_seq_one_letter_code
_entity_poly.pdbx_strand_id
1 'polypeptide(L)'
;MSLEPSEHIALRAEVSELERLNRWVERLCEYHELPERVALQLDICLTEVVTNIISYAYPETTRSMSAVAVRFALRRPEVAVEIEDHGVPFDPLAYIPAQPASTLEDSQVGGHGLRLVRKFAGEMRYRRDGSFNRLRLTFALPRH
;
A
#
# COMPACT_ATOMS: atom_id res chain seq x y z
N MET A 1 19.85 -3.22 -22.13
CA MET A 1 18.79 -4.14 -21.68
C MET A 1 18.49 -3.87 -20.20
N SER A 2 17.27 -3.52 -19.89
CA SER A 2 16.90 -3.28 -18.51
C SER A 2 16.62 -4.61 -17.81
N LEU A 3 17.13 -4.76 -16.60
CA LEU A 3 16.84 -5.93 -15.78
C LEU A 3 15.41 -5.85 -15.27
N GLU A 4 14.74 -6.99 -15.23
CA GLU A 4 13.42 -7.07 -14.65
C GLU A 4 13.49 -6.69 -13.17
N PRO A 5 12.70 -5.71 -12.72
CA PRO A 5 12.66 -5.38 -11.30
C PRO A 5 12.02 -6.51 -10.49
N SER A 6 12.43 -6.65 -9.26
CA SER A 6 11.82 -7.63 -8.37
C SER A 6 10.35 -7.32 -8.15
N GLU A 7 9.50 -8.34 -8.16
CA GLU A 7 8.08 -8.20 -7.86
C GLU A 7 7.81 -8.16 -6.36
N HIS A 8 8.85 -8.09 -5.55
CA HIS A 8 8.76 -8.08 -4.11
C HIS A 8 9.73 -7.06 -3.53
N ILE A 9 9.28 -6.32 -2.53
CA ILE A 9 10.13 -5.42 -1.77
C ILE A 9 9.86 -5.60 -0.29
N ALA A 10 10.92 -5.61 0.51
CA ALA A 10 10.81 -5.61 1.96
C ALA A 10 11.31 -4.26 2.47
N LEU A 11 10.49 -3.61 3.27
CA LEU A 11 10.77 -2.30 3.83
C LEU A 11 10.91 -2.42 5.34
N ARG A 12 11.78 -1.62 5.94
CA ARG A 12 11.73 -1.44 7.38
C ARG A 12 10.50 -0.57 7.71
N ALA A 13 9.98 -0.72 8.91
CA ALA A 13 8.81 0.05 9.33
C ALA A 13 9.22 1.48 9.72
N GLU A 14 9.74 2.21 8.75
CA GLU A 14 10.22 3.57 8.90
C GLU A 14 9.72 4.44 7.75
N VAL A 15 9.30 5.65 8.05
CA VAL A 15 8.78 6.60 7.05
C VAL A 15 9.82 6.88 5.96
N SER A 16 11.10 6.87 6.33
CA SER A 16 12.19 7.09 5.37
C SER A 16 12.23 6.04 4.25
N GLU A 17 11.60 4.90 4.45
CA GLU A 17 11.55 3.84 3.43
C GLU A 17 10.51 4.09 2.34
N LEU A 18 9.61 5.05 2.54
CA LEU A 18 8.56 5.33 1.56
C LEU A 18 9.13 5.78 0.21
N GLU A 19 10.24 6.48 0.23
CA GLU A 19 10.90 6.90 -1.00
C GLU A 19 11.38 5.70 -1.81
N ARG A 20 11.92 4.70 -1.13
CA ARG A 20 12.36 3.46 -1.77
C ARG A 20 11.17 2.69 -2.35
N LEU A 21 10.05 2.69 -1.64
CA LEU A 21 8.80 2.10 -2.13
C LEU A 21 8.34 2.79 -3.41
N ASN A 22 8.35 4.12 -3.42
CA ASN A 22 7.91 4.90 -4.57
C ASN A 22 8.78 4.61 -5.80
N ARG A 23 10.08 4.52 -5.62
CA ARG A 23 10.99 4.19 -6.73
C ARG A 23 10.76 2.79 -7.27
N TRP A 24 10.48 1.85 -6.39
CA TRP A 24 10.18 0.48 -6.79
C TRP A 24 8.90 0.41 -7.63
N VAL A 25 7.85 1.11 -7.21
CA VAL A 25 6.60 1.19 -7.99
C VAL A 25 6.87 1.79 -9.36
N GLU A 26 7.63 2.87 -9.42
CA GLU A 26 7.98 3.53 -10.67
C GLU A 26 8.68 2.58 -11.63
N ARG A 27 9.67 1.85 -11.13
CA ARG A 27 10.43 0.90 -11.96
C ARG A 27 9.56 -0.24 -12.48
N LEU A 28 8.66 -0.77 -11.65
CA LEU A 28 7.74 -1.81 -12.08
C LEU A 28 6.81 -1.30 -13.17
N CYS A 29 6.27 -0.11 -12.99
CA CYS A 29 5.34 0.46 -13.95
C CYS A 29 6.03 0.77 -15.28
N GLU A 30 7.26 1.26 -15.26
CA GLU A 30 8.04 1.47 -16.47
C GLU A 30 8.35 0.15 -17.17
N TYR A 31 8.82 -0.82 -16.42
CA TYR A 31 9.19 -2.12 -17.00
C TYR A 31 8.01 -2.79 -17.69
N HIS A 32 6.84 -2.76 -17.07
CA HIS A 32 5.63 -3.38 -17.60
C HIS A 32 4.83 -2.46 -18.52
N GLU A 33 5.33 -1.24 -18.77
CA GLU A 33 4.67 -0.26 -19.63
C GLU A 33 3.23 0.01 -19.19
N LEU A 34 3.04 0.18 -17.90
CA LEU A 34 1.71 0.46 -17.36
C LEU A 34 1.36 1.94 -17.54
N PRO A 35 0.06 2.24 -17.70
CA PRO A 35 -0.36 3.64 -17.83
C PRO A 35 0.04 4.47 -16.63
N GLU A 36 0.36 5.73 -16.88
CA GLU A 36 0.73 6.67 -15.83
C GLU A 36 -0.33 6.77 -14.73
N ARG A 37 -1.60 6.69 -15.11
CA ARG A 37 -2.71 6.72 -14.16
C ARG A 37 -2.62 5.56 -13.17
N VAL A 38 -2.30 4.36 -13.65
CA VAL A 38 -2.17 3.18 -12.78
C VAL A 38 -0.98 3.34 -11.86
N ALA A 39 0.14 3.84 -12.37
CA ALA A 39 1.32 4.11 -11.56
C ALA A 39 1.01 5.08 -10.42
N LEU A 40 0.28 6.14 -10.71
CA LEU A 40 -0.12 7.12 -9.71
C LEU A 40 -1.04 6.52 -8.66
N GLN A 41 -2.03 5.72 -9.08
CA GLN A 41 -2.93 5.06 -8.16
C GLN A 41 -2.20 4.09 -7.23
N LEU A 42 -1.29 3.29 -7.77
CA LEU A 42 -0.47 2.39 -6.97
C LEU A 42 0.37 3.15 -5.96
N ASP A 43 1.02 4.21 -6.39
CA ASP A 43 1.88 5.01 -5.53
C ASP A 43 1.10 5.61 -4.36
N ILE A 44 -0.03 6.23 -4.65
CA ILE A 44 -0.88 6.82 -3.62
C ILE A 44 -1.37 5.77 -2.63
N CYS A 45 -1.92 4.67 -3.15
CA CYS A 45 -2.51 3.64 -2.30
C CYS A 45 -1.47 2.93 -1.44
N LEU A 46 -0.34 2.55 -2.02
CA LEU A 46 0.71 1.87 -1.27
C LEU A 46 1.33 2.78 -0.21
N THR A 47 1.56 4.04 -0.57
CA THR A 47 2.10 5.00 0.40
C THR A 47 1.17 5.15 1.60
N GLU A 48 -0.12 5.28 1.34
CA GLU A 48 -1.10 5.45 2.41
C GLU A 48 -1.21 4.20 3.29
N VAL A 49 -1.32 3.03 2.68
CA VAL A 49 -1.45 1.79 3.43
C VAL A 49 -0.19 1.52 4.27
N VAL A 50 0.98 1.64 3.66
CA VAL A 50 2.24 1.39 4.36
C VAL A 50 2.44 2.40 5.51
N THR A 51 2.11 3.67 5.28
CA THR A 51 2.19 4.69 6.32
C THR A 51 1.30 4.33 7.51
N ASN A 52 0.07 3.87 7.24
CA ASN A 52 -0.84 3.48 8.30
C ASN A 52 -0.35 2.25 9.05
N ILE A 53 0.22 1.29 8.37
CA ILE A 53 0.79 0.11 9.01
C ILE A 53 1.93 0.52 9.94
N ILE A 54 2.84 1.34 9.46
CA ILE A 54 3.96 1.82 10.27
C ILE A 54 3.45 2.53 11.54
N SER A 55 2.43 3.35 11.38
CA SER A 55 1.91 4.18 12.48
C SER A 55 1.07 3.40 13.48
N TYR A 56 0.29 2.41 13.03
CA TYR A 56 -0.73 1.78 13.85
C TYR A 56 -0.54 0.30 14.12
N ALA A 57 0.13 -0.42 13.23
CA ALA A 57 0.34 -1.85 13.43
C ALA A 57 1.57 -2.15 14.27
N TYR A 58 2.54 -1.26 14.31
CA TYR A 58 3.77 -1.47 15.04
C TYR A 58 3.92 -0.49 16.21
N PRO A 59 4.12 -1.00 17.44
CA PRO A 59 4.48 -0.14 18.55
C PRO A 59 5.77 0.61 18.26
N GLU A 60 5.86 1.85 18.70
CA GLU A 60 7.02 2.68 18.47
C GLU A 60 8.33 2.03 18.95
N THR A 61 8.25 1.29 20.07
CA THR A 61 9.42 0.64 20.67
C THR A 61 10.02 -0.48 19.85
N THR A 62 9.22 -1.11 18.97
CA THR A 62 9.67 -2.24 18.14
C THR A 62 9.71 -1.91 16.67
N ARG A 63 9.34 -0.69 16.31
CA ARG A 63 9.17 -0.30 14.89
C ARG A 63 10.44 -0.46 14.08
N SER A 64 11.59 -0.10 14.64
CA SER A 64 12.85 -0.18 13.93
C SER A 64 13.29 -1.61 13.59
N MET A 65 12.71 -2.60 14.29
CA MET A 65 13.02 -4.02 14.07
C MET A 65 11.96 -4.71 13.23
N SER A 66 10.99 -3.95 12.75
CA SER A 66 9.82 -4.49 12.06
C SER A 66 9.91 -4.25 10.56
N ALA A 67 9.19 -5.05 9.80
CA ALA A 67 9.23 -4.99 8.36
C ALA A 67 7.82 -5.00 7.75
N VAL A 68 7.73 -4.41 6.57
CA VAL A 68 6.52 -4.45 5.73
C VAL A 68 6.96 -4.99 4.38
N ALA A 69 6.32 -6.04 3.92
CA ALA A 69 6.60 -6.61 2.61
C ALA A 69 5.49 -6.26 1.63
N VAL A 70 5.86 -5.93 0.40
CA VAL A 70 4.89 -5.65 -0.66
C VAL A 70 5.22 -6.53 -1.84
N ARG A 71 4.21 -7.20 -2.39
CA ARG A 71 4.32 -8.04 -3.57
C ARG A 71 3.45 -7.49 -4.68
N PHE A 72 3.96 -7.56 -5.89
CA PHE A 72 3.29 -7.06 -7.08
C PHE A 72 3.07 -8.23 -8.02
N ALA A 73 1.89 -8.30 -8.63
CA ALA A 73 1.59 -9.29 -9.65
C ALA A 73 0.78 -8.64 -10.75
N LEU A 74 1.30 -8.72 -11.97
CA LEU A 74 0.57 -8.26 -13.15
C LEU A 74 -0.19 -9.44 -13.73
N ARG A 75 -1.50 -9.37 -13.69
CA ARG A 75 -2.39 -10.38 -14.26
C ARG A 75 -3.50 -9.68 -15.00
N ARG A 76 -3.24 -9.36 -16.26
CA ARG A 76 -4.21 -8.63 -17.08
C ARG A 76 -5.58 -9.30 -17.02
N PRO A 77 -6.66 -8.55 -16.83
CA PRO A 77 -6.75 -7.07 -16.97
C PRO A 77 -6.50 -6.28 -15.68
N GLU A 78 -5.77 -6.80 -14.72
CA GLU A 78 -5.54 -6.07 -13.47
C GLU A 78 -4.13 -6.25 -12.94
N VAL A 79 -3.75 -5.35 -12.04
CA VAL A 79 -2.56 -5.46 -11.21
C VAL A 79 -3.03 -5.77 -9.80
N ALA A 80 -2.38 -6.71 -9.14
CA ALA A 80 -2.63 -7.00 -7.72
C ALA A 80 -1.40 -6.66 -6.91
N VAL A 81 -1.60 -6.09 -5.73
CA VAL A 81 -0.53 -5.92 -4.75
C VAL A 81 -0.97 -6.53 -3.43
N GLU A 82 -0.04 -7.14 -2.73
CA GLU A 82 -0.29 -7.69 -1.40
C GLU A 82 0.69 -7.04 -0.43
N ILE A 83 0.16 -6.49 0.65
CA ILE A 83 0.94 -5.84 1.68
C ILE A 83 0.87 -6.71 2.94
N GLU A 84 2.03 -7.13 3.45
CA GLU A 84 2.12 -8.03 4.59
C GLU A 84 2.94 -7.38 5.69
N ASP A 85 2.44 -7.46 6.92
CA ASP A 85 3.21 -7.06 8.10
C ASP A 85 2.94 -8.06 9.23
N HIS A 86 3.77 -8.02 10.26
CA HIS A 86 3.62 -8.89 11.42
C HIS A 86 3.40 -8.08 12.70
N GLY A 87 2.78 -6.91 12.56
CA GLY A 87 2.39 -6.08 13.69
C GLY A 87 1.17 -6.63 14.42
N VAL A 88 0.63 -5.82 15.30
CA VAL A 88 -0.62 -6.17 15.98
C VAL A 88 -1.75 -6.28 14.94
N PRO A 89 -2.82 -7.03 15.24
CA PRO A 89 -3.93 -7.09 14.31
C PRO A 89 -4.42 -5.68 13.99
N PHE A 90 -4.35 -5.33 12.71
CA PHE A 90 -4.74 -4.01 12.24
C PHE A 90 -5.26 -4.13 10.81
N ASP A 91 -6.55 -3.85 10.65
CA ASP A 91 -7.20 -3.82 9.34
C ASP A 91 -7.24 -2.38 8.86
N PRO A 92 -6.40 -2.00 7.88
CA PRO A 92 -6.43 -0.62 7.38
C PRO A 92 -7.79 -0.22 6.79
N LEU A 93 -8.57 -1.21 6.33
CA LEU A 93 -9.87 -0.94 5.71
C LEU A 93 -10.93 -0.59 6.75
N ALA A 94 -10.73 -1.03 7.99
CA ALA A 94 -11.65 -0.71 9.08
C ALA A 94 -11.38 0.66 9.69
N TYR A 95 -10.22 1.23 9.41
CA TYR A 95 -9.85 2.55 9.92
C TYR A 95 -10.41 3.63 9.01
N ILE A 96 -11.66 3.98 9.26
CA ILE A 96 -12.36 5.04 8.53
C ILE A 96 -12.87 6.04 9.56
N PRO A 97 -12.63 7.34 9.37
CA PRO A 97 -13.28 8.33 10.22
C PRO A 97 -14.78 8.13 10.15
N ALA A 98 -15.44 8.12 11.29
CA ALA A 98 -16.90 7.94 11.35
C ALA A 98 -17.63 9.07 10.66
N GLN A 99 -17.00 10.22 10.53
CA GLN A 99 -17.58 11.40 9.90
C GLN A 99 -16.54 12.07 9.01
N PRO A 100 -16.99 12.81 7.99
CA PRO A 100 -16.04 13.58 7.20
C PRO A 100 -15.29 14.55 8.10
N ALA A 101 -14.01 14.77 7.78
CA ALA A 101 -13.20 15.70 8.53
C ALA A 101 -13.80 17.10 8.45
N SER A 102 -14.01 17.71 9.60
CA SER A 102 -14.61 19.06 9.67
C SER A 102 -13.56 20.15 9.75
N THR A 103 -12.30 19.80 10.03
CA THR A 103 -11.19 20.75 10.13
C THR A 103 -9.98 20.18 9.40
N LEU A 104 -9.01 21.05 9.15
CA LEU A 104 -7.74 20.60 8.58
C LEU A 104 -7.00 19.62 9.48
N GLU A 105 -7.13 19.80 10.78
CA GLU A 105 -6.52 18.88 11.74
C GLU A 105 -7.13 17.49 11.66
N ASP A 106 -8.44 17.43 11.57
CA ASP A 106 -9.15 16.15 11.46
C ASP A 106 -8.85 15.45 10.14
N SER A 107 -8.47 16.21 9.12
CA SER A 107 -8.21 15.65 7.80
C SER A 107 -6.78 15.13 7.62
N GLN A 108 -5.92 15.30 8.61
CA GLN A 108 -4.49 15.04 8.43
C GLN A 108 -4.07 13.59 8.54
N VAL A 109 -4.80 12.74 9.19
CA VAL A 109 -4.30 11.39 9.47
C VAL A 109 -5.22 10.34 8.87
N GLY A 110 -4.67 9.60 7.91
CA GLY A 110 -5.23 8.35 7.41
C GLY A 110 -6.57 8.40 6.70
N GLY A 111 -7.43 9.32 7.09
CA GLY A 111 -8.79 9.36 6.57
C GLY A 111 -8.89 9.64 5.09
N HIS A 112 -8.10 10.56 4.59
CA HIS A 112 -8.12 10.92 3.17
C HIS A 112 -7.49 9.85 2.31
N GLY A 113 -6.40 9.27 2.78
CA GLY A 113 -5.69 8.25 2.04
C GLY A 113 -6.55 7.01 1.86
N LEU A 114 -7.23 6.55 2.91
CA LEU A 114 -8.09 5.39 2.80
C LEU A 114 -9.28 5.64 1.87
N ARG A 115 -9.77 6.85 1.79
CA ARG A 115 -10.80 7.19 0.80
C ARG A 115 -10.28 7.04 -0.62
N LEU A 116 -9.03 7.46 -0.84
CA LEU A 116 -8.40 7.29 -2.15
C LEU A 116 -8.17 5.81 -2.47
N VAL A 117 -7.75 5.01 -1.48
CA VAL A 117 -7.61 3.58 -1.65
C VAL A 117 -8.93 2.97 -2.09
N ARG A 118 -10.02 3.30 -1.41
CA ARG A 118 -11.36 2.80 -1.75
C ARG A 118 -11.82 3.28 -3.11
N LYS A 119 -11.42 4.47 -3.51
CA LYS A 119 -11.79 5.02 -4.81
C LYS A 119 -11.04 4.34 -5.95
N PHE A 120 -9.76 4.06 -5.77
CA PHE A 120 -8.89 3.58 -6.84
C PHE A 120 -8.80 2.07 -6.92
N ALA A 121 -8.84 1.36 -5.78
CA ALA A 121 -8.72 -0.09 -5.79
C ALA A 121 -10.04 -0.74 -6.24
N GLY A 122 -9.93 -1.78 -7.05
CA GLY A 122 -11.07 -2.56 -7.48
C GLY A 122 -11.52 -3.51 -6.40
N GLU A 123 -10.60 -4.33 -5.93
CA GLU A 123 -10.86 -5.26 -4.84
C GLU A 123 -9.96 -4.91 -3.66
N MET A 124 -10.49 -5.02 -2.45
CA MET A 124 -9.76 -4.79 -1.22
C MET A 124 -10.10 -5.92 -0.26
N ARG A 125 -9.09 -6.65 0.16
CA ARG A 125 -9.32 -7.80 1.02
C ARG A 125 -8.27 -7.87 2.12
N TYR A 126 -8.72 -7.79 3.37
CA TYR A 126 -7.85 -7.92 4.53
C TYR A 126 -8.06 -9.28 5.17
N ARG A 127 -6.97 -9.88 5.66
CA ARG A 127 -7.08 -11.05 6.53
C ARG A 127 -5.93 -11.06 7.54
N ARG A 128 -6.24 -11.58 8.72
CA ARG A 128 -5.25 -11.91 9.73
C ARG A 128 -4.94 -13.39 9.61
N ASP A 129 -3.70 -13.73 9.38
CA ASP A 129 -3.27 -15.09 9.12
C ASP A 129 -2.11 -15.40 10.06
N GLY A 130 -2.43 -16.06 11.19
CA GLY A 130 -1.45 -16.29 12.23
C GLY A 130 -0.97 -14.98 12.83
N SER A 131 0.32 -14.71 12.73
CA SER A 131 0.92 -13.49 13.23
C SER A 131 1.08 -12.40 12.17
N PHE A 132 0.45 -12.60 11.00
CA PHE A 132 0.58 -11.66 9.90
C PHE A 132 -0.73 -10.97 9.56
N ASN A 133 -0.63 -9.68 9.26
CA ASN A 133 -1.70 -8.94 8.58
C ASN A 133 -1.41 -9.02 7.09
N ARG A 134 -2.43 -9.29 6.28
CA ARG A 134 -2.31 -9.31 4.82
C ARG A 134 -3.43 -8.51 4.21
N LEU A 135 -3.06 -7.54 3.39
CA LEU A 135 -4.02 -6.73 2.64
C LEU A 135 -3.74 -6.91 1.16
N ARG A 136 -4.77 -7.29 0.41
CA ARG A 136 -4.68 -7.41 -1.04
C ARG A 136 -5.52 -6.32 -1.70
N LEU A 137 -4.91 -5.64 -2.65
CA LEU A 137 -5.57 -4.61 -3.46
C LEU A 137 -5.40 -4.95 -4.92
N THR A 138 -6.43 -4.68 -5.73
CA THR A 138 -6.34 -4.81 -7.17
C THR A 138 -6.64 -3.48 -7.86
N PHE A 139 -6.06 -3.30 -9.04
CA PHE A 139 -6.23 -2.08 -9.84
C PHE A 139 -6.50 -2.49 -11.28
N ALA A 140 -7.56 -1.96 -11.83
CA ALA A 140 -7.95 -2.28 -13.19
C ALA A 140 -7.02 -1.62 -14.20
N LEU A 141 -6.66 -2.37 -15.24
CA LEU A 141 -5.90 -1.84 -16.36
C LEU A 141 -6.87 -1.51 -17.48
N PRO A 142 -6.57 -0.47 -18.27
CA PRO A 142 -7.40 -0.19 -19.44
C PRO A 142 -7.30 -1.32 -20.44
N ARG A 143 -8.39 -1.55 -21.15
CA ARG A 143 -8.41 -2.53 -22.24
C ARG A 143 -7.78 -1.92 -23.48
N HIS A 144 -7.09 -2.74 -24.21
CA HIS A 144 -6.53 -2.35 -25.52
C HIS A 144 -7.53 -2.63 -26.62
#